data_4ab93cb006eaa96f4ca8cbf5f795fda0
#
_entry.id   4ab93cb006eaa96f4ca8cbf5f795fda0
#
_cell.length_a   1.000
_cell.length_b   1.000
_cell.length_c   1.000
_cell.angle_alpha   90.00
_cell.angle_beta   90.00
_cell.angle_gamma   90.00
#
_symmetry.space_group_name_H-M   'P 1'
#
loop_
_entity.id
_entity.type
_entity.pdbx_description
1 polymer ?
#
loop_
_entity_poly.entity_id
_entity_poly.type
_entity_poly.pdbx_seq_one_letter_code
_entity_poly.pdbx_strand_id
1 'polypeptide(L)'
;MARSSSRTRWHNVPTVLAEFVNRSGWSPVALLNRIDRWTPGLNRARQLADGLRYGPDERHRLDVWAPPERRQADAEATLRPVIVFFYGGGWHSGERADYGFAAAAFASEDFVVVVPDYRLVPTTRYPGFIEDGAAALRWVVKNIAAFGGDPARIVLSGHSAGAYIAAMLALDERWLKAAGVDRAIIRASVLLSGPYDFAPFRERRGRIAFGDWPDPAATQPVSHARRDIAPMLLVHGSGDRIVFAKNSRTLAARLAEAGAPVALRIFPGANHADPVVALSRPFRGRLPVLAEAVAFLRDALAAPTSTGKTES
;
A
#
# COMPACT_ATOMS: atom_id res chain seq x y z
N MET A 1 49.94 -0.85 -9.97
CA MET A 1 48.89 -1.52 -10.76
C MET A 1 47.58 -1.41 -10.00
N ALA A 2 46.78 -0.40 -10.34
CA ALA A 2 45.47 -0.16 -9.69
C ALA A 2 44.38 -0.97 -10.40
N ARG A 3 43.65 -1.78 -9.66
CA ARG A 3 42.49 -2.49 -10.19
C ARG A 3 41.29 -1.55 -10.28
N SER A 4 40.89 -1.23 -11.50
CA SER A 4 39.70 -0.51 -11.85
C SER A 4 38.49 -1.36 -11.47
N SER A 5 37.72 -0.95 -10.46
CA SER A 5 36.40 -1.51 -10.15
C SER A 5 35.39 -0.92 -11.13
N SER A 6 34.96 -1.71 -12.10
CA SER A 6 33.85 -1.38 -13.00
C SER A 6 32.54 -1.31 -12.17
N ARG A 7 32.16 -0.12 -11.73
CA ARG A 7 30.80 0.14 -11.25
C ARG A 7 29.84 0.08 -12.45
N THR A 8 29.17 -1.04 -12.61
CA THR A 8 28.11 -1.24 -13.59
C THR A 8 27.03 -0.17 -13.36
N ARG A 9 26.85 0.73 -14.35
CA ARG A 9 25.84 1.81 -14.29
C ARG A 9 24.44 1.23 -14.46
N TRP A 10 23.75 1.04 -13.37
CA TRP A 10 22.34 0.58 -13.33
C TRP A 10 21.31 1.72 -13.50
N HIS A 11 21.73 2.92 -13.94
CA HIS A 11 20.86 4.10 -14.00
C HIS A 11 19.74 4.06 -15.05
N ASN A 12 19.77 3.12 -16.02
CA ASN A 12 18.86 3.09 -17.16
C ASN A 12 17.85 1.94 -17.17
N VAL A 13 17.76 1.11 -16.12
CA VAL A 13 16.84 -0.03 -16.10
C VAL A 13 15.36 0.38 -16.15
N PRO A 14 14.91 1.49 -15.51
CA PRO A 14 13.53 1.95 -15.66
C PRO A 14 13.19 2.38 -17.09
N THR A 15 14.14 2.96 -17.81
CA THR A 15 13.96 3.40 -19.20
C THR A 15 13.87 2.20 -20.15
N VAL A 16 14.72 1.19 -19.97
CA VAL A 16 14.70 -0.04 -20.74
C VAL A 16 13.43 -0.86 -20.50
N LEU A 17 12.96 -0.93 -19.23
CA LEU A 17 11.68 -1.55 -18.90
C LEU A 17 10.50 -0.80 -19.54
N ALA A 18 10.51 0.54 -19.50
CA ALA A 18 9.48 1.36 -20.09
C ALA A 18 9.45 1.25 -21.63
N GLU A 19 10.61 1.16 -22.28
CA GLU A 19 10.72 0.95 -23.74
C GLU A 19 10.27 -0.46 -24.16
N PHE A 20 10.62 -1.48 -23.38
CA PHE A 20 10.17 -2.85 -23.63
C PHE A 20 8.64 -3.00 -23.50
N VAL A 21 8.08 -2.33 -22.50
CA VAL A 21 6.63 -2.28 -22.22
C VAL A 21 5.86 -1.58 -23.33
N ASN A 22 6.35 -0.44 -23.82
CA ASN A 22 5.72 0.27 -24.97
C ASN A 22 5.68 -0.58 -26.24
N ARG A 23 6.60 -1.55 -26.39
CA ARG A 23 6.62 -2.47 -27.53
C ARG A 23 5.79 -3.74 -27.34
N SER A 24 5.62 -4.22 -26.10
CA SER A 24 5.00 -5.51 -25.80
C SER A 24 3.55 -5.42 -25.32
N GLY A 25 3.03 -4.22 -25.04
CA GLY A 25 1.70 -4.03 -24.44
C GLY A 25 1.56 -4.52 -22.99
N TRP A 26 2.68 -4.90 -22.35
CA TRP A 26 2.69 -5.41 -20.97
C TRP A 26 2.76 -4.26 -19.95
N SER A 27 2.05 -4.40 -18.83
CA SER A 27 2.23 -3.52 -17.69
C SER A 27 3.66 -3.66 -17.13
N PRO A 28 4.39 -2.54 -16.86
CA PRO A 28 5.71 -2.60 -16.22
C PRO A 28 5.70 -3.38 -14.91
N VAL A 29 4.60 -3.28 -14.17
CA VAL A 29 4.41 -3.94 -12.87
C VAL A 29 4.19 -5.44 -13.05
N ALA A 30 3.40 -5.86 -14.05
CA ALA A 30 3.22 -7.28 -14.38
C ALA A 30 4.55 -7.93 -14.77
N LEU A 31 5.37 -7.25 -15.58
CA LEU A 31 6.71 -7.74 -15.91
C LEU A 31 7.60 -7.87 -14.69
N LEU A 32 7.57 -6.87 -13.79
CA LEU A 32 8.31 -6.92 -12.53
C LEU A 32 7.89 -8.11 -11.68
N ASN A 33 6.59 -8.38 -11.56
CA ASN A 33 6.05 -9.50 -10.82
C ASN A 33 6.54 -10.85 -11.37
N ARG A 34 6.62 -10.99 -12.71
CA ARG A 34 7.20 -12.19 -13.34
C ARG A 34 8.68 -12.34 -13.03
N ILE A 35 9.46 -11.26 -13.18
CA ILE A 35 10.89 -11.27 -12.86
C ILE A 35 11.10 -11.65 -11.40
N ASP A 36 10.31 -11.08 -10.48
CA ASP A 36 10.40 -11.40 -9.06
C ASP A 36 10.14 -12.88 -8.77
N ARG A 37 9.15 -13.49 -9.40
CA ARG A 37 8.86 -14.94 -9.27
C ARG A 37 10.02 -15.84 -9.68
N TRP A 38 10.77 -15.44 -10.72
CA TRP A 38 11.90 -16.21 -11.25
C TRP A 38 13.24 -15.86 -10.58
N THR A 39 13.29 -14.81 -9.76
CA THR A 39 14.52 -14.40 -9.07
C THR A 39 14.81 -15.36 -7.90
N PRO A 40 15.96 -16.06 -7.89
CA PRO A 40 16.35 -16.88 -6.75
C PRO A 40 16.45 -16.08 -5.46
N GLY A 41 16.09 -16.67 -4.34
CA GLY A 41 16.22 -16.02 -3.03
C GLY A 41 15.29 -16.61 -1.96
N LEU A 42 15.47 -16.13 -0.71
CA LEU A 42 14.79 -16.66 0.47
C LEU A 42 13.29 -16.26 0.60
N ASN A 43 12.68 -15.72 -0.46
CA ASN A 43 11.25 -15.42 -0.39
C ASN A 43 10.45 -16.72 -0.41
N ARG A 44 10.09 -17.18 0.78
CA ARG A 44 9.27 -18.38 0.98
C ARG A 44 7.79 -18.04 1.17
N ALA A 45 7.40 -16.80 0.92
CA ALA A 45 6.00 -16.40 1.00
C ALA A 45 5.13 -17.27 0.09
N ARG A 46 3.95 -17.63 0.57
CA ARG A 46 2.99 -18.51 -0.10
C ARG A 46 1.73 -17.74 -0.42
N GLN A 47 1.26 -17.85 -1.63
CA GLN A 47 -0.10 -17.41 -1.98
C GLN A 47 -1.07 -18.51 -1.51
N LEU A 48 -1.84 -18.22 -0.47
CA LEU A 48 -2.80 -19.16 0.12
C LEU A 48 -4.13 -19.15 -0.61
N ALA A 49 -4.49 -18.01 -1.23
CA ALA A 49 -5.70 -17.88 -2.01
C ALA A 49 -5.51 -16.89 -3.16
N ASP A 50 -6.18 -17.16 -4.27
CA ASP A 50 -6.20 -16.36 -5.49
C ASP A 50 -7.67 -16.06 -5.85
N GLY A 51 -8.03 -14.77 -5.91
CA GLY A 51 -9.30 -14.29 -6.40
C GLY A 51 -10.51 -14.59 -5.53
N LEU A 52 -10.37 -14.66 -4.21
CA LEU A 52 -11.50 -14.81 -3.30
C LEU A 52 -12.45 -13.61 -3.41
N ARG A 53 -13.75 -13.88 -3.49
CA ARG A 53 -14.77 -12.82 -3.56
C ARG A 53 -14.97 -12.16 -2.20
N TYR A 54 -14.95 -10.80 -2.18
CA TYR A 54 -15.28 -10.02 -0.99
C TYR A 54 -16.57 -9.17 -1.14
N GLY A 55 -17.13 -9.11 -2.35
CA GLY A 55 -18.35 -8.37 -2.66
C GLY A 55 -18.99 -8.81 -3.97
N PRO A 56 -20.08 -8.13 -4.41
CA PRO A 56 -20.90 -8.56 -5.55
C PRO A 56 -20.30 -8.27 -6.92
N ASP A 57 -19.45 -7.23 -7.06
CA ASP A 57 -18.84 -6.85 -8.33
C ASP A 57 -17.82 -7.90 -8.82
N GLU A 58 -17.60 -8.00 -10.12
CA GLU A 58 -16.63 -8.93 -10.70
C GLU A 58 -15.21 -8.63 -10.24
N ARG A 59 -14.89 -7.34 -10.01
CA ARG A 59 -13.61 -6.90 -9.46
C ARG A 59 -13.51 -7.05 -7.95
N HIS A 60 -14.57 -7.36 -7.23
CA HIS A 60 -14.51 -7.59 -5.79
C HIS A 60 -13.86 -8.93 -5.45
N ARG A 61 -12.56 -9.03 -5.81
CA ARG A 61 -11.71 -10.19 -5.56
C ARG A 61 -10.46 -9.78 -4.81
N LEU A 62 -9.91 -10.70 -4.03
CA LEU A 62 -8.67 -10.48 -3.29
C LEU A 62 -7.79 -11.74 -3.28
N ASP A 63 -6.49 -11.50 -3.15
CA ASP A 63 -5.50 -12.55 -2.93
C ASP A 63 -5.03 -12.51 -1.48
N VAL A 64 -4.69 -13.68 -0.94
CA VAL A 64 -4.12 -13.81 0.41
C VAL A 64 -2.74 -14.45 0.31
N TRP A 65 -1.75 -13.80 0.90
CA TRP A 65 -0.37 -14.26 0.99
C TRP A 65 0.02 -14.43 2.45
N ALA A 66 0.82 -15.44 2.73
CA ALA A 66 1.28 -15.73 4.09
C ALA A 66 2.79 -15.98 4.12
N PRO A 67 3.42 -15.84 5.28
CA PRO A 67 4.78 -16.30 5.53
C PRO A 67 4.94 -17.80 5.22
N PRO A 68 6.19 -18.28 5.11
CA PRO A 68 6.44 -19.71 5.08
C PRO A 68 5.87 -20.39 6.33
N GLU A 69 5.59 -21.67 6.22
CA GLU A 69 5.17 -22.47 7.37
C GLU A 69 6.22 -22.39 8.49
N ARG A 70 5.76 -22.16 9.72
CA ARG A 70 6.62 -22.29 10.90
C ARG A 70 6.98 -23.76 11.08
N ARG A 71 8.19 -24.03 11.57
CA ARG A 71 8.54 -25.38 12.01
C ARG A 71 7.61 -25.75 13.16
N GLN A 72 7.24 -27.03 13.27
CA GLN A 72 6.33 -27.56 14.28
C GLN A 72 6.74 -27.22 15.74
N ALA A 73 8.02 -26.96 15.99
CA ALA A 73 8.54 -26.54 17.29
C ALA A 73 8.16 -25.10 17.71
N ASP A 74 7.73 -24.23 16.77
CA ASP A 74 7.38 -22.82 17.04
C ASP A 74 5.84 -22.63 17.12
N ALA A 75 5.10 -23.70 17.33
CA ALA A 75 3.66 -23.81 17.10
C ALA A 75 2.78 -23.40 18.29
N GLU A 76 3.13 -22.37 19.05
CA GLU A 76 2.07 -21.56 19.65
C GLU A 76 1.51 -20.65 18.53
N ALA A 77 0.31 -21.01 18.06
CA ALA A 77 -0.30 -20.40 16.88
C ALA A 77 -0.80 -18.97 17.16
N THR A 78 0.13 -18.05 17.41
CA THR A 78 -0.21 -16.61 17.45
C THR A 78 -0.52 -16.13 16.06
N LEU A 79 -1.71 -15.56 15.88
CA LEU A 79 -2.13 -14.92 14.63
C LEU A 79 -1.16 -13.77 14.28
N ARG A 80 -0.88 -13.60 13.00
CA ARG A 80 0.07 -12.60 12.49
C ARG A 80 -0.63 -11.29 12.17
N PRO A 81 0.04 -10.13 12.31
CA PRO A 81 -0.49 -8.88 11.79
C PRO A 81 -0.81 -8.98 10.30
N VAL A 82 -1.83 -8.27 9.87
CA VAL A 82 -2.32 -8.31 8.49
C VAL A 82 -2.02 -7.01 7.79
N ILE A 83 -1.43 -7.06 6.59
CA ILE A 83 -1.29 -5.90 5.71
C ILE A 83 -2.35 -6.00 4.61
N VAL A 84 -3.20 -4.98 4.47
CA VAL A 84 -4.06 -4.82 3.29
C VAL A 84 -3.37 -3.84 2.36
N PHE A 85 -2.89 -4.34 1.21
CA PHE A 85 -2.10 -3.60 0.25
C PHE A 85 -2.93 -3.25 -0.99
N PHE A 86 -3.18 -1.97 -1.21
CA PHE A 86 -3.87 -1.45 -2.39
C PHE A 86 -2.86 -1.08 -3.48
N TYR A 87 -3.05 -1.59 -4.67
CA TYR A 87 -2.16 -1.34 -5.80
C TYR A 87 -2.39 0.03 -6.47
N GLY A 88 -1.40 0.49 -7.24
CA GLY A 88 -1.46 1.69 -8.04
C GLY A 88 -2.09 1.47 -9.42
N GLY A 89 -2.23 2.55 -10.20
CA GLY A 89 -2.76 2.51 -11.56
C GLY A 89 -3.69 3.70 -11.87
N GLY A 90 -3.64 4.75 -11.04
CA GLY A 90 -4.40 5.99 -11.26
C GLY A 90 -5.90 5.79 -11.27
N TRP A 91 -6.41 4.78 -10.57
CA TRP A 91 -7.84 4.37 -10.52
C TRP A 91 -8.39 3.87 -11.85
N HIS A 92 -7.58 3.78 -12.92
CA HIS A 92 -7.98 3.39 -14.28
C HIS A 92 -7.51 2.00 -14.67
N SER A 93 -6.47 1.48 -14.04
CA SER A 93 -5.79 0.23 -14.42
C SER A 93 -5.17 -0.45 -13.21
N GLY A 94 -4.64 -1.64 -13.44
CA GLY A 94 -4.01 -2.47 -12.43
C GLY A 94 -4.92 -3.60 -11.95
N GLU A 95 -4.28 -4.59 -11.38
CA GLU A 95 -4.95 -5.74 -10.77
C GLU A 95 -4.09 -6.29 -9.64
N ARG A 96 -4.72 -7.04 -8.71
CA ARG A 96 -4.05 -7.66 -7.56
C ARG A 96 -2.91 -8.58 -7.96
N ALA A 97 -3.08 -9.30 -9.07
CA ALA A 97 -2.10 -10.26 -9.57
C ALA A 97 -0.77 -9.60 -9.97
N ASP A 98 -0.78 -8.33 -10.36
CA ASP A 98 0.42 -7.58 -10.73
C ASP A 98 1.31 -7.26 -9.52
N TYR A 99 0.75 -7.21 -8.31
CA TYR A 99 1.43 -6.78 -7.09
C TYR A 99 1.82 -7.94 -6.15
N GLY A 100 1.81 -9.18 -6.64
CA GLY A 100 2.26 -10.35 -5.88
C GLY A 100 3.67 -10.21 -5.29
N PHE A 101 4.59 -9.51 -5.98
CA PHE A 101 5.94 -9.23 -5.48
C PHE A 101 5.93 -8.38 -4.19
N ALA A 102 5.02 -7.38 -4.11
CA ALA A 102 4.89 -6.54 -2.92
C ALA A 102 4.26 -7.33 -1.76
N ALA A 103 3.23 -8.14 -2.06
CA ALA A 103 2.64 -9.04 -1.08
C ALA A 103 3.66 -10.04 -0.54
N ALA A 104 4.42 -10.68 -1.42
CA ALA A 104 5.45 -11.64 -1.05
C ALA A 104 6.59 -10.99 -0.24
N ALA A 105 6.93 -9.71 -0.50
CA ALA A 105 7.92 -8.98 0.27
C ALA A 105 7.51 -8.86 1.74
N PHE A 106 6.33 -8.33 2.02
CA PHE A 106 5.84 -8.20 3.39
C PHE A 106 5.52 -9.55 4.04
N ALA A 107 5.02 -10.52 3.27
CA ALA A 107 4.77 -11.86 3.80
C ALA A 107 6.08 -12.56 4.22
N SER A 108 7.21 -12.27 3.57
CA SER A 108 8.53 -12.80 4.01
C SER A 108 9.00 -12.20 5.34
N GLU A 109 8.36 -11.14 5.83
CA GLU A 109 8.64 -10.44 7.09
C GLU A 109 7.63 -10.75 8.20
N ASP A 110 6.96 -11.90 8.10
CA ASP A 110 5.99 -12.46 9.08
C ASP A 110 4.64 -11.75 9.14
N PHE A 111 4.16 -11.18 8.02
CA PHE A 111 2.81 -10.63 7.87
C PHE A 111 1.93 -11.56 7.03
N VAL A 112 0.64 -11.62 7.32
CA VAL A 112 -0.36 -12.05 6.34
C VAL A 112 -0.69 -10.83 5.47
N VAL A 113 -0.69 -10.99 4.13
CA VAL A 113 -0.93 -9.88 3.22
C VAL A 113 -2.13 -10.15 2.35
N VAL A 114 -3.04 -9.18 2.29
CA VAL A 114 -4.22 -9.20 1.44
C VAL A 114 -4.09 -8.14 0.37
N VAL A 115 -4.29 -8.51 -0.89
CA VAL A 115 -4.28 -7.58 -2.02
C VAL A 115 -5.64 -7.59 -2.69
N PRO A 116 -6.51 -6.62 -2.43
CA PRO A 116 -7.83 -6.54 -3.07
C PRO A 116 -7.76 -5.82 -4.42
N ASP A 117 -8.53 -6.31 -5.39
CA ASP A 117 -8.97 -5.49 -6.52
C ASP A 117 -10.04 -4.51 -6.04
N TYR A 118 -10.14 -3.38 -6.70
CA TYR A 118 -11.19 -2.39 -6.53
C TYR A 118 -11.72 -1.97 -7.90
N ARG A 119 -12.95 -1.46 -7.96
CA ARG A 119 -13.55 -0.98 -9.21
C ARG A 119 -12.76 0.20 -9.77
N LEU A 120 -12.67 0.26 -11.09
CA LEU A 120 -11.89 1.24 -11.82
C LEU A 120 -12.80 2.20 -12.61
N VAL A 121 -12.30 3.40 -12.89
CA VAL A 121 -12.97 4.30 -13.83
C VAL A 121 -12.89 3.71 -15.25
N PRO A 122 -13.92 3.92 -16.10
CA PRO A 122 -15.09 4.77 -15.90
C PRO A 122 -16.28 4.10 -15.20
N THR A 123 -16.22 2.78 -14.93
CA THR A 123 -17.34 2.03 -14.30
C THR A 123 -17.65 2.51 -12.90
N THR A 124 -16.64 3.02 -12.18
CA THR A 124 -16.86 3.69 -10.90
C THR A 124 -16.07 4.99 -10.82
N ARG A 125 -16.46 5.88 -9.90
CA ARG A 125 -15.77 7.13 -9.57
C ARG A 125 -15.67 7.24 -8.05
N TYR A 126 -15.03 8.31 -7.57
CA TYR A 126 -15.06 8.63 -6.14
C TYR A 126 -16.55 8.72 -5.67
N PRO A 127 -16.91 8.08 -4.56
CA PRO A 127 -16.04 7.37 -3.62
C PRO A 127 -15.96 5.84 -3.84
N GLY A 128 -16.51 5.26 -4.92
CA GLY A 128 -16.72 3.83 -5.08
C GLY A 128 -15.49 2.95 -4.84
N PHE A 129 -14.29 3.35 -5.28
CA PHE A 129 -13.07 2.60 -5.02
C PHE A 129 -12.61 2.65 -3.54
N ILE A 130 -13.06 3.66 -2.75
CA ILE A 130 -12.82 3.70 -1.29
C ILE A 130 -13.82 2.78 -0.59
N GLU A 131 -15.09 2.79 -1.03
CA GLU A 131 -16.12 1.88 -0.54
C GLU A 131 -15.71 0.42 -0.75
N ASP A 132 -15.10 0.12 -1.91
CA ASP A 132 -14.55 -1.21 -2.20
C ASP A 132 -13.42 -1.57 -1.23
N GLY A 133 -12.53 -0.63 -0.93
CA GLY A 133 -11.48 -0.80 0.07
C GLY A 133 -12.05 -1.10 1.46
N ALA A 134 -13.09 -0.37 1.87
CA ALA A 134 -13.78 -0.61 3.14
C ALA A 134 -14.51 -1.97 3.17
N ALA A 135 -15.11 -2.38 2.04
CA ALA A 135 -15.72 -3.70 1.91
C ALA A 135 -14.67 -4.83 1.97
N ALA A 136 -13.49 -4.64 1.38
CA ALA A 136 -12.39 -5.58 1.49
C ALA A 136 -11.92 -5.71 2.95
N LEU A 137 -11.83 -4.61 3.69
CA LEU A 137 -11.49 -4.63 5.12
C LEU A 137 -12.55 -5.37 5.94
N ARG A 138 -13.85 -5.17 5.66
CA ARG A 138 -14.91 -5.95 6.29
C ARG A 138 -14.76 -7.44 6.05
N TRP A 139 -14.38 -7.86 4.84
CA TRP A 139 -14.09 -9.26 4.54
C TRP A 139 -12.87 -9.75 5.36
N VAL A 140 -11.80 -8.96 5.42
CA VAL A 140 -10.58 -9.28 6.19
C VAL A 140 -10.92 -9.54 7.66
N VAL A 141 -11.65 -8.64 8.30
CA VAL A 141 -12.09 -8.78 9.71
C VAL A 141 -12.82 -10.09 9.94
N LYS A 142 -13.67 -10.50 8.99
CA LYS A 142 -14.52 -11.71 9.15
C LYS A 142 -13.79 -13.02 8.85
N ASN A 143 -12.76 -13.00 7.99
CA ASN A 143 -12.26 -14.23 7.39
C ASN A 143 -10.77 -14.48 7.60
N ILE A 144 -9.97 -13.45 7.90
CA ILE A 144 -8.51 -13.55 7.80
C ILE A 144 -7.87 -14.46 8.85
N ALA A 145 -8.57 -14.73 9.95
CA ALA A 145 -8.12 -15.67 10.99
C ALA A 145 -7.93 -17.09 10.43
N ALA A 146 -8.77 -17.50 9.47
CA ALA A 146 -8.66 -18.79 8.78
C ALA A 146 -7.36 -18.91 7.95
N PHE A 147 -6.71 -17.79 7.65
CA PHE A 147 -5.44 -17.69 6.93
C PHE A 147 -4.26 -17.36 7.87
N GLY A 148 -4.46 -17.43 9.19
CA GLY A 148 -3.44 -17.14 10.19
C GLY A 148 -3.19 -15.64 10.43
N GLY A 149 -4.08 -14.77 9.97
CA GLY A 149 -4.03 -13.32 10.19
C GLY A 149 -4.85 -12.89 11.40
N ASP A 150 -4.39 -11.86 12.10
CA ASP A 150 -5.08 -11.26 13.25
C ASP A 150 -6.02 -10.14 12.79
N PRO A 151 -7.35 -10.31 12.91
CA PRO A 151 -8.31 -9.30 12.49
C PRO A 151 -8.29 -8.02 13.35
N ALA A 152 -7.63 -8.01 14.50
CA ALA A 152 -7.47 -6.84 15.36
C ALA A 152 -6.16 -6.09 15.13
N ARG A 153 -5.28 -6.60 14.27
CA ARG A 153 -3.97 -5.98 13.97
C ARG A 153 -3.80 -5.76 12.47
N ILE A 154 -4.56 -4.81 11.93
CA ILE A 154 -4.57 -4.47 10.49
C ILE A 154 -3.64 -3.29 10.22
N VAL A 155 -2.82 -3.42 9.19
CA VAL A 155 -2.00 -2.37 8.59
C VAL A 155 -2.57 -2.01 7.23
N LEU A 156 -2.76 -0.73 6.96
CA LEU A 156 -3.12 -0.23 5.63
C LEU A 156 -1.86 0.11 4.85
N SER A 157 -1.75 -0.38 3.63
CA SER A 157 -0.62 -0.06 2.75
C SER A 157 -1.08 0.11 1.31
N GLY A 158 -0.24 0.72 0.50
CA GLY A 158 -0.52 0.84 -0.92
C GLY A 158 0.49 1.74 -1.64
N HIS A 159 0.37 1.75 -2.97
CA HIS A 159 1.20 2.54 -3.86
C HIS A 159 0.33 3.47 -4.72
N SER A 160 0.74 4.74 -4.90
CA SER A 160 0.09 5.69 -5.81
C SER A 160 -1.42 5.83 -5.51
N ALA A 161 -2.30 5.53 -6.46
CA ALA A 161 -3.76 5.51 -6.27
C ALA A 161 -4.21 4.60 -5.12
N GLY A 162 -3.51 3.49 -4.89
CA GLY A 162 -3.77 2.60 -3.75
C GLY A 162 -3.35 3.20 -2.42
N ALA A 163 -2.26 3.96 -2.39
CA ALA A 163 -1.85 4.71 -1.20
C ALA A 163 -2.88 5.80 -0.84
N TYR A 164 -3.53 6.40 -1.84
CA TYR A 164 -4.66 7.30 -1.64
C TYR A 164 -5.84 6.58 -0.97
N ILE A 165 -6.24 5.39 -1.49
CA ILE A 165 -7.34 4.61 -0.89
C ILE A 165 -7.01 4.28 0.56
N ALA A 166 -5.81 3.78 0.84
CA ALA A 166 -5.35 3.48 2.19
C ALA A 166 -5.35 4.71 3.11
N ALA A 167 -4.93 5.88 2.60
CA ALA A 167 -4.96 7.15 3.33
C ALA A 167 -6.39 7.56 3.70
N MET A 168 -7.33 7.52 2.74
CA MET A 168 -8.73 7.87 2.99
C MET A 168 -9.37 6.93 4.04
N LEU A 169 -9.10 5.62 3.96
CA LEU A 169 -9.58 4.66 4.95
C LEU A 169 -8.98 4.88 6.34
N ALA A 170 -7.74 5.35 6.43
CA ALA A 170 -7.07 5.65 7.71
C ALA A 170 -7.55 6.96 8.35
N LEU A 171 -7.84 7.98 7.52
CA LEU A 171 -8.07 9.35 7.96
C LEU A 171 -9.56 9.73 8.07
N ASP A 172 -10.40 9.23 7.15
CA ASP A 172 -11.83 9.53 7.11
C ASP A 172 -12.63 8.31 7.60
N GLU A 173 -13.04 8.36 8.86
CA GLU A 173 -13.75 7.24 9.52
C GLU A 173 -15.11 6.90 8.92
N ARG A 174 -15.70 7.79 8.10
CA ARG A 174 -17.01 7.55 7.47
C ARG A 174 -17.02 6.24 6.69
N TRP A 175 -15.93 5.93 6.01
CA TRP A 175 -15.83 4.76 5.13
C TRP A 175 -15.83 3.44 5.91
N LEU A 176 -15.04 3.35 6.97
CA LEU A 176 -15.00 2.18 7.83
C LEU A 176 -16.32 2.02 8.60
N LYS A 177 -16.85 3.12 9.13
CA LYS A 177 -18.14 3.12 9.83
C LYS A 177 -19.27 2.64 8.94
N ALA A 178 -19.35 3.12 7.70
CA ALA A 178 -20.36 2.68 6.72
C ALA A 178 -20.23 1.19 6.37
N ALA A 179 -19.01 0.65 6.39
CA ALA A 179 -18.75 -0.76 6.18
C ALA A 179 -18.97 -1.63 7.45
N GLY A 180 -19.28 -1.02 8.60
CA GLY A 180 -19.39 -1.72 9.88
C GLY A 180 -18.05 -2.26 10.40
N VAL A 181 -16.97 -1.55 10.14
CA VAL A 181 -15.61 -1.89 10.57
C VAL A 181 -15.16 -0.89 11.64
N ASP A 182 -14.73 -1.41 12.79
CA ASP A 182 -14.16 -0.58 13.84
C ASP A 182 -12.78 -0.09 13.41
N ARG A 183 -12.55 1.23 13.43
CA ARG A 183 -11.26 1.83 13.08
C ARG A 183 -10.12 1.43 14.03
N ALA A 184 -10.43 1.01 15.25
CA ALA A 184 -9.45 0.60 16.25
C ALA A 184 -8.61 -0.61 15.82
N ILE A 185 -9.08 -1.39 14.84
CA ILE A 185 -8.31 -2.49 14.26
C ILE A 185 -7.13 -2.01 13.40
N ILE A 186 -7.17 -0.76 12.90
CA ILE A 186 -6.08 -0.19 12.13
C ILE A 186 -4.96 0.20 13.10
N ARG A 187 -3.83 -0.47 13.00
CA ARG A 187 -2.71 -0.33 13.93
C ARG A 187 -1.56 0.49 13.36
N ALA A 188 -1.45 0.58 12.04
CA ALA A 188 -0.47 1.41 11.34
C ALA A 188 -0.85 1.61 9.89
N SER A 189 -0.15 2.54 9.20
CA SER A 189 -0.23 2.69 7.75
C SER A 189 1.16 2.91 7.15
N VAL A 190 1.45 2.30 5.97
CA VAL A 190 2.67 2.51 5.18
C VAL A 190 2.27 2.86 3.75
N LEU A 191 2.48 4.10 3.35
CA LEU A 191 1.92 4.67 2.13
C LEU A 191 3.03 5.11 1.16
N LEU A 192 3.07 4.53 -0.04
CA LEU A 192 4.13 4.71 -1.02
C LEU A 192 3.67 5.61 -2.17
N SER A 193 4.32 6.76 -2.36
CA SER A 193 4.14 7.69 -3.52
C SER A 193 2.68 8.10 -3.77
N GLY A 194 1.86 8.29 -2.74
CA GLY A 194 0.44 8.59 -2.88
C GLY A 194 0.13 10.07 -3.15
N PRO A 195 -0.97 10.35 -3.90
CA PRO A 195 -1.55 11.68 -4.04
C PRO A 195 -2.44 11.99 -2.83
N TYR A 196 -2.16 13.07 -2.10
CA TYR A 196 -2.88 13.42 -0.87
C TYR A 196 -3.39 14.87 -0.85
N ASP A 197 -2.86 15.71 -1.78
CA ASP A 197 -3.20 17.13 -1.94
C ASP A 197 -3.06 17.52 -3.41
N PHE A 198 -4.07 17.20 -4.22
CA PHE A 198 -4.02 17.32 -5.68
C PHE A 198 -5.25 18.01 -6.30
N ALA A 199 -6.15 18.55 -5.51
CA ALA A 199 -7.18 19.47 -5.98
C ALA A 199 -6.57 20.86 -6.23
N PRO A 200 -7.07 21.61 -7.25
CA PRO A 200 -8.07 21.26 -8.26
C PRO A 200 -7.52 20.22 -9.24
N PHE A 201 -8.41 19.36 -9.77
CA PHE A 201 -8.05 18.24 -10.66
C PHE A 201 -7.60 18.72 -12.03
N ARG A 202 -6.31 18.97 -12.20
CA ARG A 202 -5.73 19.45 -13.47
C ARG A 202 -5.58 18.33 -14.50
N GLU A 203 -5.20 17.15 -14.02
CA GLU A 203 -4.99 15.96 -14.86
C GLU A 203 -6.31 15.32 -15.28
N ARG A 204 -6.39 14.84 -16.56
CA ARG A 204 -7.58 14.17 -17.08
C ARG A 204 -8.06 13.01 -16.20
N ARG A 205 -7.13 12.19 -15.69
CA ARG A 205 -7.45 11.04 -14.81
C ARG A 205 -8.13 11.50 -13.52
N GLY A 206 -7.60 12.53 -12.88
CA GLY A 206 -8.21 13.13 -11.68
C GLY A 206 -9.61 13.68 -11.96
N ARG A 207 -9.81 14.40 -13.08
CA ARG A 207 -11.15 14.90 -13.46
C ARG A 207 -12.17 13.77 -13.66
N ILE A 208 -11.77 12.67 -14.31
CA ILE A 208 -12.68 11.53 -14.53
C ILE A 208 -13.00 10.82 -13.19
N ALA A 209 -12.01 10.66 -12.33
CA ALA A 209 -12.20 9.92 -11.08
C ALA A 209 -12.95 10.72 -10.00
N PHE A 210 -12.78 12.06 -9.96
CA PHE A 210 -13.24 12.91 -8.84
C PHE A 210 -14.07 14.11 -9.26
N GLY A 211 -14.07 14.46 -10.56
CA GLY A 211 -14.58 15.75 -11.04
C GLY A 211 -16.07 16.01 -10.83
N ASP A 212 -16.86 14.95 -10.60
CA ASP A 212 -18.30 15.07 -10.34
C ASP A 212 -18.61 15.26 -8.84
N TRP A 213 -17.60 15.18 -7.96
CA TRP A 213 -17.83 15.36 -6.53
C TRP A 213 -17.97 16.84 -6.19
N PRO A 214 -19.04 17.25 -5.50
CA PRO A 214 -19.38 18.66 -5.31
C PRO A 214 -18.38 19.41 -4.42
N ASP A 215 -17.70 18.70 -3.50
CA ASP A 215 -16.66 19.25 -2.65
C ASP A 215 -15.31 18.59 -2.95
N PRO A 216 -14.47 19.17 -3.82
CA PRO A 216 -13.15 18.62 -4.14
C PRO A 216 -12.21 18.52 -2.92
N ALA A 217 -12.36 19.39 -1.93
CA ALA A 217 -11.53 19.36 -0.72
C ALA A 217 -11.81 18.12 0.13
N ALA A 218 -13.08 17.70 0.23
CA ALA A 218 -13.46 16.49 0.95
C ALA A 218 -12.91 15.20 0.32
N THR A 219 -12.44 15.26 -0.93
CA THR A 219 -11.79 14.12 -1.60
C THR A 219 -10.30 13.99 -1.26
N GLN A 220 -9.72 14.98 -0.55
CA GLN A 220 -8.28 15.06 -0.32
C GLN A 220 -7.91 14.52 1.06
N PRO A 221 -7.00 13.53 1.17
CA PRO A 221 -6.53 13.03 2.47
C PRO A 221 -6.05 14.12 3.43
N VAL A 222 -5.40 15.18 2.94
CA VAL A 222 -4.93 16.31 3.77
C VAL A 222 -6.06 17.03 4.52
N SER A 223 -7.29 17.01 3.99
CA SER A 223 -8.47 17.64 4.61
C SER A 223 -9.01 16.84 5.81
N HIS A 224 -8.58 15.60 5.97
CA HIS A 224 -8.98 14.70 7.03
C HIS A 224 -7.88 14.45 8.07
N ALA A 225 -6.81 15.29 8.05
CA ALA A 225 -5.73 15.19 9.03
C ALA A 225 -6.27 15.45 10.45
N ARG A 226 -6.00 14.51 11.37
CA ARG A 226 -6.49 14.53 12.76
C ARG A 226 -5.54 13.78 13.67
N ARG A 227 -5.59 14.05 14.97
CA ARG A 227 -4.67 13.52 15.99
C ARG A 227 -4.83 12.02 16.22
N ASP A 228 -6.07 11.55 16.30
CA ASP A 228 -6.45 10.22 16.78
C ASP A 228 -6.44 9.16 15.66
N ILE A 229 -5.33 9.06 14.96
CA ILE A 229 -5.06 8.03 13.95
C ILE A 229 -3.97 7.07 14.43
N ALA A 230 -3.93 5.88 13.84
CA ALA A 230 -2.80 4.97 13.98
C ALA A 230 -1.52 5.55 13.33
N PRO A 231 -0.32 5.21 13.81
CA PRO A 231 0.94 5.67 13.24
C PRO A 231 1.00 5.49 11.73
N MET A 232 1.50 6.53 11.01
CA MET A 232 1.55 6.56 9.55
C MET A 232 2.96 6.84 9.06
N LEU A 233 3.49 5.97 8.21
CA LEU A 233 4.73 6.18 7.46
C LEU A 233 4.40 6.56 6.02
N LEU A 234 4.86 7.75 5.62
CA LEU A 234 4.78 8.24 4.23
C LEU A 234 6.14 8.07 3.56
N VAL A 235 6.20 7.38 2.42
CA VAL A 235 7.41 7.13 1.65
C VAL A 235 7.26 7.73 0.26
N HIS A 236 8.26 8.53 -0.19
CA HIS A 236 8.20 9.18 -1.50
C HIS A 236 9.58 9.36 -2.12
N GLY A 237 9.65 9.42 -3.45
CA GLY A 237 10.84 9.80 -4.18
C GLY A 237 10.89 11.30 -4.48
N SER A 238 12.01 12.00 -4.26
CA SER A 238 12.08 13.44 -4.56
C SER A 238 12.09 13.75 -6.05
N GLY A 239 12.40 12.77 -6.90
CA GLY A 239 12.36 12.85 -8.37
C GLY A 239 11.04 12.42 -8.99
N ASP A 240 10.01 12.15 -8.18
CA ASP A 240 8.68 11.77 -8.67
C ASP A 240 8.03 12.93 -9.44
N ARG A 241 7.77 12.69 -10.75
CA ARG A 241 7.14 13.64 -11.68
C ARG A 241 5.70 13.29 -12.02
N ILE A 242 5.17 12.20 -11.48
CA ILE A 242 3.78 11.75 -11.66
C ILE A 242 2.94 12.21 -10.49
N VAL A 243 3.37 11.87 -9.28
CA VAL A 243 2.81 12.38 -8.03
C VAL A 243 3.94 13.11 -7.30
N PHE A 244 3.91 14.44 -7.31
CA PHE A 244 4.99 15.21 -6.70
C PHE A 244 5.11 14.93 -5.21
N ALA A 245 6.35 14.81 -4.70
CA ALA A 245 6.66 14.56 -3.29
C ALA A 245 6.06 15.63 -2.33
N LYS A 246 5.61 16.76 -2.87
CA LYS A 246 4.81 17.77 -2.15
C LYS A 246 3.59 17.13 -1.47
N ASN A 247 2.91 16.17 -2.12
CA ASN A 247 1.75 15.48 -1.55
C ASN A 247 2.07 14.86 -0.18
N SER A 248 3.14 14.07 -0.09
CA SER A 248 3.56 13.46 1.19
C SER A 248 4.05 14.50 2.19
N ARG A 249 4.75 15.54 1.75
CA ARG A 249 5.21 16.62 2.64
C ARG A 249 4.04 17.39 3.24
N THR A 250 3.03 17.75 2.43
CA THR A 250 1.84 18.46 2.92
C THR A 250 1.05 17.61 3.89
N LEU A 251 0.81 16.33 3.57
CA LEU A 251 0.08 15.44 4.48
C LEU A 251 0.85 15.24 5.80
N ALA A 252 2.16 15.00 5.74
CA ALA A 252 3.00 14.87 6.93
C ALA A 252 2.94 16.12 7.82
N ALA A 253 3.04 17.31 7.22
CA ALA A 253 2.93 18.57 7.95
C ALA A 253 1.57 18.72 8.63
N ARG A 254 0.47 18.48 7.93
CA ARG A 254 -0.90 18.56 8.48
C ARG A 254 -1.14 17.57 9.61
N LEU A 255 -0.62 16.34 9.48
CA LEU A 255 -0.72 15.34 10.54
C LEU A 255 0.12 15.73 11.76
N ALA A 256 1.33 16.24 11.55
CA ALA A 256 2.18 16.72 12.64
C ALA A 256 1.56 17.93 13.36
N GLU A 257 1.00 18.90 12.64
CA GLU A 257 0.25 20.03 13.16
C GLU A 257 -0.95 19.57 14.01
N ALA A 258 -1.63 18.51 13.60
CA ALA A 258 -2.73 17.89 14.35
C ALA A 258 -2.24 17.07 15.57
N GLY A 259 -0.93 16.87 15.73
CA GLY A 259 -0.36 16.04 16.80
C GLY A 259 -0.49 14.53 16.55
N ALA A 260 -0.65 14.11 15.29
CA ALA A 260 -0.73 12.70 14.90
C ALA A 260 0.66 12.05 14.79
N PRO A 261 0.79 10.75 15.09
CA PRO A 261 2.05 10.01 14.93
C PRO A 261 2.33 9.75 13.46
N VAL A 262 3.19 10.58 12.84
CA VAL A 262 3.55 10.49 11.43
C VAL A 262 5.08 10.48 11.24
N ALA A 263 5.56 9.65 10.32
CA ALA A 263 6.93 9.65 9.83
C ALA A 263 6.95 9.86 8.32
N LEU A 264 7.95 10.60 7.82
CA LEU A 264 8.15 10.87 6.40
C LEU A 264 9.54 10.43 5.97
N ARG A 265 9.61 9.67 4.88
CA ARG A 265 10.86 9.25 4.22
C ARG A 265 10.87 9.72 2.78
N ILE A 266 11.79 10.61 2.45
CA ILE A 266 12.00 11.10 1.08
C ILE A 266 13.33 10.56 0.56
N PHE A 267 13.26 9.72 -0.47
CA PHE A 267 14.45 9.18 -1.12
C PHE A 267 14.94 10.12 -2.23
N PRO A 268 16.18 10.66 -2.11
CA PRO A 268 16.71 11.60 -3.08
C PRO A 268 16.80 11.00 -4.49
N GLY A 269 16.26 11.71 -5.50
CA GLY A 269 16.30 11.31 -6.90
C GLY A 269 15.41 10.14 -7.32
N ALA A 270 14.82 9.42 -6.37
CA ALA A 270 13.92 8.30 -6.67
C ALA A 270 12.66 8.80 -7.39
N ASN A 271 12.19 8.04 -8.39
CA ASN A 271 11.00 8.35 -9.16
C ASN A 271 9.72 7.74 -8.54
N HIS A 272 8.58 7.88 -9.25
CA HIS A 272 7.27 7.41 -8.79
C HIS A 272 7.20 5.91 -8.44
N ALA A 273 7.83 5.08 -9.26
CA ALA A 273 7.79 3.63 -9.10
C ALA A 273 8.86 3.09 -8.15
N ASP A 274 9.97 3.81 -7.97
CA ASP A 274 11.12 3.30 -7.21
C ASP A 274 10.76 2.80 -5.80
N PRO A 275 9.89 3.47 -5.00
CA PRO A 275 9.51 2.96 -3.69
C PRO A 275 8.82 1.59 -3.73
N VAL A 276 7.92 1.36 -4.68
CA VAL A 276 7.23 0.07 -4.79
C VAL A 276 8.10 -0.99 -5.47
N VAL A 277 8.88 -0.61 -6.47
CA VAL A 277 9.84 -1.50 -7.16
C VAL A 277 10.89 -2.03 -6.19
N ALA A 278 11.32 -1.24 -5.21
CA ALA A 278 12.26 -1.65 -4.16
C ALA A 278 11.70 -2.73 -3.22
N LEU A 279 10.41 -3.05 -3.25
CA LEU A 279 9.87 -4.21 -2.55
C LEU A 279 10.21 -5.52 -3.27
N SER A 280 10.42 -5.50 -4.59
CA SER A 280 10.75 -6.70 -5.36
C SER A 280 12.19 -7.17 -5.10
N ARG A 281 12.42 -8.47 -5.12
CA ARG A 281 13.73 -9.09 -4.82
C ARG A 281 14.88 -8.55 -5.67
N PRO A 282 14.75 -8.42 -7.00
CA PRO A 282 15.87 -7.97 -7.84
C PRO A 282 16.25 -6.50 -7.58
N PHE A 283 15.36 -5.70 -7.01
CA PHE A 283 15.57 -4.27 -6.79
C PHE A 283 15.57 -3.83 -5.32
N ARG A 284 15.41 -4.79 -4.38
CA ARG A 284 15.34 -4.52 -2.93
C ARG A 284 16.58 -3.79 -2.36
N GLY A 285 17.74 -4.00 -2.96
CA GLY A 285 18.97 -3.33 -2.58
C GLY A 285 19.10 -1.86 -3.07
N ARG A 286 18.18 -1.36 -3.89
CA ARG A 286 18.27 0.03 -4.42
C ARG A 286 17.85 1.07 -3.40
N LEU A 287 16.77 0.80 -2.66
CA LEU A 287 16.24 1.66 -1.61
C LEU A 287 15.83 0.78 -0.42
N PRO A 288 16.06 1.18 0.84
CA PRO A 288 15.75 0.39 2.03
C PRO A 288 14.26 0.42 2.40
N VAL A 289 13.34 0.51 1.42
CA VAL A 289 11.91 0.72 1.65
C VAL A 289 11.30 -0.39 2.50
N LEU A 290 11.60 -1.66 2.18
CA LEU A 290 11.05 -2.79 2.95
C LEU A 290 11.58 -2.78 4.39
N ALA A 291 12.89 -2.60 4.57
CA ALA A 291 13.51 -2.60 5.90
C ALA A 291 12.97 -1.48 6.79
N GLU A 292 12.86 -0.25 6.25
CA GLU A 292 12.31 0.89 6.99
C GLU A 292 10.82 0.72 7.30
N ALA A 293 10.03 0.20 6.35
CA ALA A 293 8.62 -0.09 6.56
C ALA A 293 8.42 -1.15 7.66
N VAL A 294 9.18 -2.24 7.62
CA VAL A 294 9.09 -3.33 8.61
C VAL A 294 9.54 -2.87 9.99
N ALA A 295 10.63 -2.11 10.09
CA ALA A 295 11.06 -1.53 11.37
C ALA A 295 9.96 -0.65 11.98
N PHE A 296 9.42 0.29 11.19
CA PHE A 296 8.31 1.15 11.62
C PHE A 296 7.07 0.33 12.05
N LEU A 297 6.71 -0.71 11.31
CA LEU A 297 5.54 -1.53 11.63
C LEU A 297 5.75 -2.35 12.91
N ARG A 298 6.95 -2.89 13.15
CA ARG A 298 7.26 -3.61 14.40
C ARG A 298 7.13 -2.71 15.61
N ASP A 299 7.63 -1.48 15.54
CA ASP A 299 7.49 -0.49 16.63
C ASP A 299 6.02 -0.11 16.85
N ALA A 300 5.27 0.18 15.78
CA ALA A 300 3.85 0.56 15.87
C ALA A 300 2.96 -0.58 16.42
N LEU A 301 3.25 -1.83 16.06
CA LEU A 301 2.47 -3.00 16.47
C LEU A 301 2.83 -3.50 17.89
N ALA A 302 4.02 -3.17 18.40
CA ALA A 302 4.43 -3.48 19.76
C ALA A 302 3.79 -2.50 20.78
N ALA A 303 3.42 -1.30 20.35
CA ALA A 303 2.78 -0.32 21.22
C ALA A 303 1.40 -0.82 21.72
N PRO A 304 1.10 -0.71 23.02
CA PRO A 304 -0.22 -1.06 23.54
C PRO A 304 -1.30 -0.23 22.85
N THR A 305 -2.48 -0.82 22.64
CA THR A 305 -3.64 -0.07 22.16
C THR A 305 -3.94 1.03 23.15
N SER A 306 -3.91 2.30 22.70
CA SER A 306 -4.46 3.39 23.47
C SER A 306 -5.99 3.19 23.52
N THR A 307 -6.44 2.33 24.43
CA THR A 307 -7.85 2.31 24.82
C THR A 307 -8.12 3.67 25.42
N GLY A 308 -8.87 4.52 24.70
CA GLY A 308 -9.41 5.74 25.26
C GLY A 308 -10.17 5.40 26.52
N LYS A 309 -9.55 5.62 27.69
CA LYS A 309 -10.32 5.81 28.90
C LYS A 309 -11.08 7.11 28.72
N THR A 310 -12.33 7.02 28.33
CA THR A 310 -13.32 8.03 28.72
C THR A 310 -13.37 8.00 30.23
N GLU A 311 -12.65 8.90 30.88
CA GLU A 311 -12.96 9.27 32.25
C GLU A 311 -14.34 9.94 32.24
N SER A 312 -15.23 9.31 32.95
CA SER A 312 -16.60 9.75 33.26
C SER A 312 -16.63 11.03 34.06
#